data_aad0bcfb029aacdf7df95613e57298bc
#
_entry.id   aad0bcfb029aacdf7df95613e57298bc
#
_cell.length_a   1.000
_cell.length_b   1.000
_cell.length_c   1.000
_cell.angle_alpha   90.00
_cell.angle_beta   90.00
_cell.angle_gamma   90.00
#
_symmetry.space_group_name_H-M   'P 1'
#
loop_
_entity.id
_entity.type
_entity.pdbx_description
1 polymer ?
#
loop_
_entity_poly.entity_id
_entity_poly.type
_entity_poly.pdbx_seq_one_letter_code
_entity_poly.pdbx_strand_id
1 'polypeptide(L)'
;MGFIDVIKEKAKQNLKTIVLPETEDKRTYEAAEAVLREGTAKLILVGSKEEIEKNGAGFDISGATIVDPATYEKTEEYIAKLVELRSKKGMTEEQARELLLTNYLYYGVMMVKMGDADGMVSGACHSTADTLRPCLQILKTKPGTKLVSAFFVMVVPNCDMGENGTFIFGDSGLEQNPDAEKLANIAISSAESFKTLVGAEPKVAMLSHSTKGSAKHADVDKVVEATRIAKELAPDLMLDGELQLDAAIVPEIGESKAPGSKVAGHANVLIFPDLDAGNIGYKLAQRLANAEAYGPLTQGIAKPVNDLSRGCSAADIEGVVAITAVQAQAEENN
;
A
#
# COMPACT_ATOMS: atom_id res chain seq x y z
N MET A 1 9.78 11.68 17.67
CA MET A 1 10.10 10.87 16.49
C MET A 1 8.80 10.67 15.76
N GLY A 2 8.67 11.16 14.54
CA GLY A 2 7.45 11.02 13.74
C GLY A 2 7.25 9.57 13.26
N PHE A 3 6.06 9.24 12.72
CA PHE A 3 5.76 7.92 12.18
C PHE A 3 6.80 7.48 11.15
N ILE A 4 7.13 8.35 10.19
CA ILE A 4 8.07 8.01 9.12
C ILE A 4 9.49 7.78 9.65
N ASP A 5 9.92 8.48 10.71
CA ASP A 5 11.22 8.24 11.32
C ASP A 5 11.29 6.84 11.93
N VAL A 6 10.21 6.40 12.59
CA VAL A 6 10.11 5.03 13.15
C VAL A 6 10.17 3.98 12.04
N ILE A 7 9.48 4.22 10.92
CA ILE A 7 9.52 3.35 9.74
C ILE A 7 10.93 3.26 9.16
N LYS A 8 11.61 4.39 8.99
CA LYS A 8 13.00 4.43 8.50
C LYS A 8 13.95 3.66 9.40
N GLU A 9 13.83 3.81 10.72
CA GLU A 9 14.65 3.05 11.66
C GLU A 9 14.35 1.53 11.64
N LYS A 10 13.08 1.14 11.45
CA LYS A 10 12.73 -0.27 11.22
C LYS A 10 13.33 -0.79 9.91
N ALA A 11 13.23 -0.03 8.83
CA ALA A 11 13.77 -0.41 7.51
C ALA A 11 15.27 -0.71 7.56
N LYS A 12 16.05 0.08 8.31
CA LYS A 12 17.51 -0.09 8.50
C LYS A 12 17.89 -1.40 9.21
N GLN A 13 17.00 -2.01 9.98
CA GLN A 13 17.33 -3.23 10.76
C GLN A 13 17.54 -4.46 9.89
N ASN A 14 16.88 -4.53 8.71
CA ASN A 14 17.04 -5.60 7.74
C ASN A 14 16.82 -5.02 6.34
N LEU A 15 17.92 -4.54 5.73
CA LEU A 15 17.86 -3.84 4.45
C LEU A 15 17.26 -4.69 3.34
N LYS A 16 16.17 -4.18 2.76
CA LYS A 16 15.49 -4.77 1.61
C LYS A 16 15.91 -4.08 0.32
N THR A 17 15.80 -4.81 -0.78
CA THR A 17 16.09 -4.32 -2.12
C THR A 17 14.80 -3.86 -2.79
N ILE A 18 14.69 -2.57 -3.08
CA ILE A 18 13.49 -1.97 -3.67
C ILE A 18 13.80 -1.48 -5.08
N VAL A 19 12.91 -1.82 -6.02
CA VAL A 19 12.99 -1.39 -7.42
C VAL A 19 12.30 -0.05 -7.60
N LEU A 20 12.96 0.87 -8.28
CA LEU A 20 12.43 2.13 -8.78
C LEU A 20 12.49 2.12 -10.31
N PRO A 21 11.40 1.81 -11.01
CA PRO A 21 11.41 1.65 -12.47
C PRO A 21 11.16 2.94 -13.24
N GLU A 22 10.80 4.04 -12.58
CA GLU A 22 10.45 5.33 -13.22
C GLU A 22 11.68 6.24 -13.31
N THR A 23 12.69 5.79 -14.06
CA THR A 23 13.97 6.49 -14.23
C THR A 23 13.91 7.65 -15.24
N GLU A 24 12.76 7.92 -15.83
CA GLU A 24 12.47 9.12 -16.60
C GLU A 24 12.10 10.32 -15.70
N ASP A 25 11.70 10.07 -14.43
CA ASP A 25 11.26 11.12 -13.50
C ASP A 25 12.40 11.56 -12.57
N LYS A 26 12.68 12.87 -12.55
CA LYS A 26 13.74 13.45 -11.71
C LYS A 26 13.53 13.19 -10.21
N ARG A 27 12.27 13.13 -9.74
CA ARG A 27 11.95 12.85 -8.33
C ARG A 27 12.45 11.49 -7.87
N THR A 28 12.52 10.52 -8.80
CA THR A 28 13.09 9.19 -8.53
C THR A 28 14.55 9.26 -8.12
N TYR A 29 15.34 10.11 -8.76
CA TYR A 29 16.78 10.28 -8.45
C TYR A 29 16.99 11.05 -7.14
N GLU A 30 16.20 12.10 -6.91
CA GLU A 30 16.23 12.86 -5.65
C GLU A 30 15.87 11.97 -4.47
N ALA A 31 14.86 11.12 -4.62
CA ALA A 31 14.47 10.14 -3.61
C ALA A 31 15.55 9.04 -3.44
N ALA A 32 16.11 8.54 -4.54
CA ALA A 32 17.16 7.53 -4.49
C ALA A 32 18.40 8.00 -3.73
N GLU A 33 18.86 9.23 -3.99
CA GLU A 33 19.96 9.85 -3.22
C GLU A 33 19.64 9.91 -1.73
N ALA A 34 18.43 10.32 -1.36
CA ALA A 34 18.01 10.41 0.04
C ALA A 34 17.96 9.01 0.70
N VAL A 35 17.35 8.02 0.07
CA VAL A 35 17.29 6.63 0.55
C VAL A 35 18.67 6.03 0.77
N LEU A 36 19.58 6.23 -0.20
CA LEU A 36 20.95 5.69 -0.13
C LEU A 36 21.77 6.39 0.96
N ARG A 37 21.67 7.71 1.07
CA ARG A 37 22.32 8.50 2.12
C ARG A 37 21.84 8.11 3.52
N GLU A 38 20.54 7.86 3.69
CA GLU A 38 19.97 7.45 4.97
C GLU A 38 20.14 5.96 5.25
N GLY A 39 20.40 5.14 4.23
CA GLY A 39 20.59 3.72 4.36
C GLY A 39 19.32 2.96 4.73
N THR A 40 18.16 3.36 4.21
CA THR A 40 16.86 2.76 4.53
C THR A 40 16.49 1.58 3.63
N ALA A 41 17.09 1.49 2.43
CA ALA A 41 16.94 0.36 1.51
C ALA A 41 18.14 0.26 0.57
N LYS A 42 18.33 -0.92 -0.04
CA LYS A 42 19.11 -1.09 -1.26
C LYS A 42 18.22 -0.76 -2.43
N LEU A 43 18.75 -0.11 -3.46
CA LEU A 43 17.96 0.32 -4.61
C LEU A 43 18.42 -0.36 -5.90
N ILE A 44 17.44 -0.69 -6.73
CA ILE A 44 17.62 -1.02 -8.14
C ILE A 44 16.91 0.03 -8.97
N LEU A 45 17.64 0.70 -9.86
CA LEU A 45 17.10 1.59 -10.88
C LEU A 45 17.02 0.81 -12.19
N VAL A 46 15.82 0.71 -12.78
CA VAL A 46 15.59 -0.02 -14.02
C VAL A 46 15.51 0.95 -15.17
N GLY A 47 16.34 0.74 -16.19
CA GLY A 47 16.35 1.56 -17.38
C GLY A 47 17.66 1.45 -18.14
N SER A 48 17.74 2.08 -19.31
CA SER A 48 18.98 2.17 -20.06
C SER A 48 20.05 2.88 -19.23
N LYS A 49 21.23 2.30 -19.17
CA LYS A 49 22.35 2.86 -18.40
C LYS A 49 22.68 4.29 -18.83
N GLU A 50 22.66 4.57 -20.12
CA GLU A 50 22.93 5.89 -20.68
C GLU A 50 21.88 6.93 -20.23
N GLU A 51 20.59 6.55 -20.24
CA GLU A 51 19.50 7.42 -19.81
C GLU A 51 19.57 7.68 -18.30
N ILE A 52 19.85 6.66 -17.48
CA ILE A 52 20.00 6.80 -16.04
C ILE A 52 21.18 7.71 -15.69
N GLU A 53 22.34 7.54 -16.33
CA GLU A 53 23.49 8.42 -16.12
C GLU A 53 23.19 9.87 -16.52
N LYS A 54 22.45 10.07 -17.60
CA LYS A 54 22.05 11.40 -18.09
C LYS A 54 21.01 12.05 -17.16
N ASN A 55 19.92 11.35 -16.85
CA ASN A 55 18.81 11.89 -16.07
C ASN A 55 19.14 12.04 -14.58
N GLY A 56 20.00 11.15 -14.06
CA GLY A 56 20.51 11.18 -12.70
C GLY A 56 21.69 12.13 -12.46
N ALA A 57 22.12 12.85 -13.50
CA ALA A 57 23.24 13.78 -13.38
C ALA A 57 22.97 14.85 -12.31
N GLY A 58 23.86 14.92 -11.33
CA GLY A 58 23.74 15.85 -10.18
C GLY A 58 23.17 15.24 -8.91
N PHE A 59 22.80 13.94 -8.92
CA PHE A 59 22.40 13.17 -7.74
C PHE A 59 23.42 12.08 -7.45
N ASP A 60 23.70 11.82 -6.18
CA ASP A 60 24.57 10.69 -5.77
C ASP A 60 23.76 9.40 -5.69
N ILE A 61 23.71 8.71 -6.82
CA ILE A 61 23.08 7.38 -6.95
C ILE A 61 24.11 6.24 -7.03
N SER A 62 25.36 6.49 -6.66
CA SER A 62 26.46 5.51 -6.81
C SER A 62 26.25 4.23 -6.00
N GLY A 63 25.41 4.29 -4.96
CA GLY A 63 25.02 3.12 -4.15
C GLY A 63 23.89 2.28 -4.74
N ALA A 64 23.23 2.73 -5.81
CA ALA A 64 22.16 1.98 -6.48
C ALA A 64 22.73 0.98 -7.50
N THR A 65 22.05 -0.15 -7.66
CA THR A 65 22.29 -1.08 -8.77
C THR A 65 21.52 -0.59 -9.98
N ILE A 66 22.19 -0.39 -11.11
CA ILE A 66 21.54 -0.07 -12.38
C ILE A 66 21.31 -1.38 -13.14
N VAL A 67 20.06 -1.60 -13.56
CA VAL A 67 19.67 -2.76 -14.37
C VAL A 67 19.10 -2.28 -15.69
N ASP A 68 19.85 -2.51 -16.76
CA ASP A 68 19.39 -2.27 -18.13
C ASP A 68 18.78 -3.56 -18.68
N PRO A 69 17.46 -3.59 -18.95
CA PRO A 69 16.77 -4.75 -19.50
C PRO A 69 17.40 -5.34 -20.76
N ALA A 70 18.06 -4.50 -21.59
CA ALA A 70 18.65 -4.94 -22.83
C ALA A 70 19.95 -5.75 -22.65
N THR A 71 20.64 -5.56 -21.52
CA THR A 71 21.97 -6.17 -21.28
C THR A 71 22.06 -7.00 -20.01
N TYR A 72 21.01 -7.00 -19.18
CA TYR A 72 21.02 -7.75 -17.93
C TYR A 72 20.98 -9.27 -18.16
N GLU A 73 21.88 -9.97 -17.51
CA GLU A 73 22.11 -11.41 -17.72
C GLU A 73 20.89 -12.32 -17.50
N LYS A 74 19.94 -11.89 -16.63
CA LYS A 74 18.72 -12.66 -16.32
C LYS A 74 17.52 -12.29 -17.20
N THR A 75 17.65 -11.38 -18.14
CA THR A 75 16.51 -10.94 -18.97
C THR A 75 15.85 -12.10 -19.72
N GLU A 76 16.64 -13.05 -20.24
CA GLU A 76 16.12 -14.23 -20.93
C GLU A 76 15.32 -15.16 -19.98
N GLU A 77 15.76 -15.28 -18.73
CA GLU A 77 15.04 -16.03 -17.71
C GLU A 77 13.70 -15.36 -17.36
N TYR A 78 13.69 -14.02 -17.28
CA TYR A 78 12.46 -13.26 -17.04
C TYR A 78 11.47 -13.40 -18.19
N ILE A 79 11.93 -13.36 -19.45
CA ILE A 79 11.11 -13.57 -20.64
C ILE A 79 10.46 -14.96 -20.58
N ALA A 80 11.26 -16.00 -20.36
CA ALA A 80 10.75 -17.37 -20.28
C ALA A 80 9.72 -17.51 -19.14
N LYS A 81 9.97 -16.91 -17.98
CA LYS A 81 9.05 -16.94 -16.85
C LYS A 81 7.75 -16.17 -17.13
N LEU A 82 7.81 -15.04 -17.79
CA LEU A 82 6.62 -14.28 -18.18
C LEU A 82 5.76 -15.05 -19.17
N VAL A 83 6.35 -15.72 -20.15
CA VAL A 83 5.65 -16.63 -21.08
C VAL A 83 4.96 -17.75 -20.31
N GLU A 84 5.66 -18.43 -19.38
CA GLU A 84 5.07 -19.47 -18.52
C GLU A 84 3.84 -18.94 -17.77
N LEU A 85 3.96 -17.80 -17.08
CA LEU A 85 2.90 -17.20 -16.28
C LEU A 85 1.68 -16.79 -17.11
N ARG A 86 1.90 -16.41 -18.38
CA ARG A 86 0.88 -15.86 -19.27
C ARG A 86 0.50 -16.80 -20.42
N SER A 87 1.00 -18.06 -20.42
CA SER A 87 0.75 -19.06 -21.45
C SER A 87 -0.73 -19.28 -21.76
N LYS A 88 -1.58 -19.35 -20.70
CA LYS A 88 -3.04 -19.49 -20.84
C LYS A 88 -3.72 -18.29 -21.51
N LYS A 89 -3.03 -17.15 -21.64
CA LYS A 89 -3.48 -15.93 -22.32
C LYS A 89 -2.85 -15.77 -23.69
N GLY A 90 -2.10 -16.75 -24.15
CA GLY A 90 -1.50 -16.78 -25.49
C GLY A 90 -0.27 -15.90 -25.66
N MET A 91 0.44 -15.53 -24.58
CA MET A 91 1.65 -14.73 -24.66
C MET A 91 2.76 -15.51 -25.35
N THR A 92 3.34 -14.95 -26.41
CA THR A 92 4.50 -15.50 -27.10
C THR A 92 5.80 -14.98 -26.50
N GLU A 93 6.91 -15.65 -26.80
CA GLU A 93 8.24 -15.18 -26.37
C GLU A 93 8.58 -13.81 -26.95
N GLU A 94 8.25 -13.56 -28.22
CA GLU A 94 8.46 -12.27 -28.86
C GLU A 94 7.70 -11.15 -28.18
N GLN A 95 6.43 -11.37 -27.84
CA GLN A 95 5.61 -10.40 -27.10
C GLN A 95 6.14 -10.15 -25.69
N ALA A 96 6.59 -11.19 -24.99
CA ALA A 96 7.17 -11.06 -23.66
C ALA A 96 8.48 -10.29 -23.70
N ARG A 97 9.32 -10.55 -24.69
CA ARG A 97 10.58 -9.84 -24.93
C ARG A 97 10.35 -8.36 -25.21
N GLU A 98 9.49 -8.04 -26.16
CA GLU A 98 9.14 -6.65 -26.46
C GLU A 98 8.62 -5.94 -25.24
N LEU A 99 7.69 -6.55 -24.49
CA LEU A 99 7.11 -5.96 -23.29
C LEU A 99 8.15 -5.68 -22.21
N LEU A 100 9.05 -6.61 -21.92
CA LEU A 100 10.05 -6.43 -20.88
C LEU A 100 11.16 -5.45 -21.27
N LEU A 101 11.50 -5.36 -22.56
CA LEU A 101 12.51 -4.42 -23.03
C LEU A 101 11.99 -2.98 -23.15
N THR A 102 10.66 -2.78 -23.24
CA THR A 102 10.05 -1.46 -23.47
C THR A 102 9.23 -0.95 -22.29
N ASN A 103 8.97 -1.78 -21.28
CA ASN A 103 8.14 -1.39 -20.14
C ASN A 103 8.81 -1.77 -18.81
N TYR A 104 9.43 -0.77 -18.20
CA TYR A 104 10.20 -0.94 -16.97
C TYR A 104 9.32 -1.28 -15.72
N LEU A 105 8.02 -0.96 -15.74
CA LEU A 105 7.10 -1.42 -14.70
C LEU A 105 6.95 -2.95 -14.72
N TYR A 106 6.75 -3.54 -15.91
CA TYR A 106 6.71 -4.99 -16.06
C TYR A 106 8.05 -5.62 -15.68
N TYR A 107 9.15 -5.00 -16.04
CA TYR A 107 10.47 -5.50 -15.70
C TYR A 107 10.72 -5.50 -14.20
N GLY A 108 10.42 -4.39 -13.51
CA GLY A 108 10.54 -4.27 -12.06
C GLY A 108 9.67 -5.29 -11.30
N VAL A 109 8.44 -5.51 -11.76
CA VAL A 109 7.55 -6.54 -11.19
C VAL A 109 8.11 -7.95 -11.43
N MET A 110 8.76 -8.21 -12.57
CA MET A 110 9.45 -9.48 -12.79
C MET A 110 10.64 -9.66 -11.86
N MET A 111 11.42 -8.62 -11.58
CA MET A 111 12.51 -8.68 -10.60
C MET A 111 12.00 -9.10 -9.22
N VAL A 112 10.88 -8.51 -8.77
CA VAL A 112 10.21 -8.90 -7.51
C VAL A 112 9.69 -10.33 -7.58
N LYS A 113 9.13 -10.76 -8.72
CA LYS A 113 8.63 -12.13 -8.92
C LYS A 113 9.73 -13.18 -8.85
N MET A 114 10.90 -12.85 -9.38
CA MET A 114 12.05 -13.77 -9.46
C MET A 114 12.90 -13.74 -8.18
N GLY A 115 12.62 -12.83 -7.24
CA GLY A 115 13.35 -12.70 -5.97
C GLY A 115 14.65 -11.93 -6.06
N ASP A 116 14.88 -11.19 -7.15
CA ASP A 116 16.03 -10.29 -7.29
C ASP A 116 15.80 -8.95 -6.60
N ALA A 117 14.53 -8.66 -6.25
CA ALA A 117 14.12 -7.55 -5.41
C ALA A 117 13.02 -7.98 -4.43
N ASP A 118 12.92 -7.29 -3.30
CA ASP A 118 11.94 -7.57 -2.25
C ASP A 118 10.63 -6.79 -2.45
N GLY A 119 10.68 -5.68 -3.19
CA GLY A 119 9.51 -4.83 -3.46
C GLY A 119 9.77 -3.82 -4.56
N MET A 120 8.71 -3.08 -4.92
CA MET A 120 8.77 -2.03 -5.95
C MET A 120 7.96 -0.81 -5.52
N VAL A 121 8.44 0.38 -5.86
CA VAL A 121 7.71 1.64 -5.71
C VAL A 121 7.67 2.33 -7.06
N SER A 122 6.47 2.71 -7.52
CA SER A 122 6.24 3.41 -8.78
C SER A 122 4.93 4.20 -8.73
N GLY A 123 4.53 4.87 -9.81
CA GLY A 123 3.30 5.66 -9.93
C GLY A 123 3.54 7.17 -9.94
N ALA A 124 4.78 7.62 -9.80
CA ALA A 124 5.11 9.05 -9.87
C ALA A 124 4.80 9.65 -11.25
N CYS A 125 4.95 8.90 -12.33
CA CYS A 125 4.65 9.34 -13.69
C CYS A 125 3.70 8.41 -14.48
N HIS A 126 3.35 7.25 -13.95
CA HIS A 126 2.38 6.33 -14.53
C HIS A 126 1.03 6.36 -13.81
N SER A 127 0.00 5.83 -14.47
CA SER A 127 -1.32 5.67 -13.84
C SER A 127 -1.34 4.47 -12.90
N THR A 128 -2.22 4.51 -11.88
CA THR A 128 -2.50 3.35 -11.00
C THR A 128 -2.80 2.08 -11.80
N ALA A 129 -3.53 2.20 -12.91
CA ALA A 129 -3.84 1.05 -13.77
C ALA A 129 -2.58 0.47 -14.43
N ASP A 130 -1.64 1.30 -14.84
CA ASP A 130 -0.38 0.85 -15.46
C ASP A 130 0.56 0.21 -14.44
N THR A 131 0.61 0.75 -13.22
CA THR A 131 1.38 0.19 -12.10
C THR A 131 0.80 -1.14 -11.62
N LEU A 132 -0.51 -1.24 -11.38
CA LEU A 132 -1.12 -2.42 -10.80
C LEU A 132 -1.36 -3.56 -11.81
N ARG A 133 -1.50 -3.27 -13.09
CA ARG A 133 -1.72 -4.30 -14.12
C ARG A 133 -0.62 -5.36 -14.15
N PRO A 134 0.69 -5.03 -14.22
CA PRO A 134 1.75 -6.03 -14.13
C PRO A 134 1.72 -6.79 -12.80
N CYS A 135 1.45 -6.11 -11.68
CA CYS A 135 1.36 -6.75 -10.37
C CYS A 135 0.30 -7.84 -10.33
N LEU A 136 -0.92 -7.53 -10.78
CA LEU A 136 -2.03 -8.48 -10.84
C LEU A 136 -1.77 -9.63 -11.84
N GLN A 137 -1.08 -9.35 -12.92
CA GLN A 137 -0.78 -10.35 -13.94
C GLN A 137 0.33 -11.33 -13.54
N ILE A 138 1.32 -10.87 -12.81
CA ILE A 138 2.57 -11.58 -12.50
C ILE A 138 2.61 -12.05 -11.05
N LEU A 139 2.42 -11.15 -10.08
CA LEU A 139 2.49 -11.44 -8.65
C LEU A 139 1.19 -12.05 -8.14
N LYS A 140 0.04 -11.54 -8.61
CA LYS A 140 -1.31 -11.87 -8.15
C LYS A 140 -1.59 -11.37 -6.73
N THR A 141 -2.74 -11.76 -6.18
CA THR A 141 -3.10 -11.46 -4.78
C THR A 141 -2.45 -12.45 -3.81
N LYS A 142 -2.33 -12.04 -2.56
CA LYS A 142 -1.93 -12.94 -1.46
C LYS A 142 -2.90 -14.12 -1.36
N PRO A 143 -2.43 -15.32 -0.96
CA PRO A 143 -3.32 -16.43 -0.65
C PRO A 143 -4.39 -16.01 0.37
N GLY A 144 -5.64 -16.34 0.09
CA GLY A 144 -6.78 -15.96 0.94
C GLY A 144 -7.33 -14.54 0.73
N THR A 145 -6.63 -13.68 0.00
CA THR A 145 -7.08 -12.33 -0.33
C THR A 145 -7.70 -12.29 -1.72
N LYS A 146 -8.91 -11.72 -1.84
CA LYS A 146 -9.67 -11.73 -3.09
C LYS A 146 -9.51 -10.49 -3.94
N LEU A 147 -8.97 -9.40 -3.37
CA LEU A 147 -8.78 -8.14 -4.08
C LEU A 147 -7.51 -7.42 -3.64
N VAL A 148 -7.10 -6.48 -4.47
CA VAL A 148 -6.10 -5.46 -4.13
C VAL A 148 -6.86 -4.21 -3.72
N SER A 149 -6.47 -3.58 -2.63
CA SER A 149 -7.02 -2.33 -2.13
C SER A 149 -5.91 -1.38 -1.72
N ALA A 150 -6.27 -0.15 -1.40
CA ALA A 150 -5.32 0.85 -0.96
C ALA A 150 -5.74 1.46 0.38
N PHE A 151 -4.76 1.91 1.14
CA PHE A 151 -4.98 2.58 2.41
C PHE A 151 -4.05 3.77 2.57
N PHE A 152 -4.37 4.63 3.52
CA PHE A 152 -3.47 5.68 4.01
C PHE A 152 -3.14 5.44 5.48
N VAL A 153 -1.88 5.65 5.85
CA VAL A 153 -1.53 5.89 7.24
C VAL A 153 -1.71 7.36 7.50
N MET A 154 -2.64 7.70 8.38
CA MET A 154 -2.92 9.07 8.77
C MET A 154 -2.32 9.33 10.14
N VAL A 155 -1.55 10.42 10.27
CA VAL A 155 -0.98 10.86 11.56
C VAL A 155 -1.52 12.24 11.87
N VAL A 156 -2.44 12.31 12.81
CA VAL A 156 -3.11 13.55 13.23
C VAL A 156 -2.32 14.17 14.39
N PRO A 157 -1.78 15.38 14.24
CA PRO A 157 -1.00 16.01 15.28
C PRO A 157 -1.86 16.38 16.50
N ASN A 158 -1.29 16.27 17.70
CA ASN A 158 -1.95 16.60 18.98
C ASN A 158 -3.29 15.85 19.19
N CYS A 159 -3.39 14.62 18.71
CA CYS A 159 -4.56 13.76 18.82
C CYS A 159 -4.22 12.54 19.69
N ASP A 160 -5.06 12.25 20.66
CA ASP A 160 -4.95 11.11 21.58
C ASP A 160 -5.84 9.92 21.17
N MET A 161 -6.69 10.11 20.15
CA MET A 161 -7.52 9.04 19.58
C MET A 161 -6.69 8.08 18.72
N GLY A 162 -7.24 6.91 18.44
CA GLY A 162 -6.56 5.87 17.69
C GLY A 162 -5.31 5.36 18.39
N GLU A 163 -4.20 5.23 17.68
CA GLU A 163 -2.90 4.94 18.27
C GLU A 163 -2.07 6.24 18.37
N ASN A 164 -2.39 7.04 19.40
CA ASN A 164 -1.78 8.37 19.61
C ASN A 164 -1.84 9.24 18.34
N GLY A 165 -3.01 9.36 17.73
CA GLY A 165 -3.25 10.11 16.50
C GLY A 165 -2.93 9.34 15.21
N THR A 166 -2.42 8.12 15.30
CA THR A 166 -2.12 7.29 14.11
C THR A 166 -3.29 6.36 13.80
N PHE A 167 -3.69 6.37 12.52
CA PHE A 167 -4.79 5.58 11.99
C PHE A 167 -4.44 4.95 10.65
N ILE A 168 -5.13 3.85 10.30
CA ILE A 168 -5.29 3.45 8.90
C ILE A 168 -6.68 3.83 8.42
N PHE A 169 -6.74 4.44 7.24
CA PHE A 169 -7.96 4.73 6.48
C PHE A 169 -8.00 3.83 5.24
N GLY A 170 -8.90 2.86 5.18
CA GLY A 170 -9.06 1.91 4.09
C GLY A 170 -10.53 1.76 3.63
N ASP A 171 -10.85 1.52 2.35
CA ASP A 171 -10.07 1.93 1.20
C ASP A 171 -10.31 3.43 0.91
N SER A 172 -9.27 4.14 0.62
CA SER A 172 -9.37 5.58 0.36
C SER A 172 -8.67 5.99 -0.95
N GLY A 173 -8.25 5.00 -1.76
CA GLY A 173 -7.44 5.27 -2.94
C GLY A 173 -7.70 4.43 -4.20
N LEU A 174 -8.39 3.28 -4.12
CA LEU A 174 -8.44 2.34 -5.23
C LEU A 174 -9.84 1.77 -5.52
N GLU A 175 -10.45 1.06 -4.58
CA GLU A 175 -11.73 0.36 -4.80
C GLU A 175 -12.90 1.33 -4.68
N GLN A 176 -13.64 1.53 -5.77
CA GLN A 176 -14.65 2.59 -5.85
C GLN A 176 -15.89 2.31 -4.99
N ASN A 177 -16.50 1.15 -5.17
CA ASN A 177 -17.71 0.76 -4.45
C ASN A 177 -17.66 -0.73 -4.15
N PRO A 178 -16.96 -1.13 -3.09
CA PRO A 178 -16.85 -2.53 -2.70
C PRO A 178 -18.21 -3.10 -2.30
N ASP A 179 -18.49 -4.33 -2.70
CA ASP A 179 -19.55 -5.12 -2.10
C ASP A 179 -19.17 -5.57 -0.67
N ALA A 180 -20.09 -6.23 0.02
CA ALA A 180 -19.86 -6.64 1.42
C ALA A 180 -18.66 -7.59 1.59
N GLU A 181 -18.43 -8.48 0.63
CA GLU A 181 -17.30 -9.42 0.69
C GLU A 181 -15.97 -8.71 0.46
N LYS A 182 -15.90 -7.81 -0.50
CA LYS A 182 -14.71 -6.98 -0.74
C LYS A 182 -14.41 -6.08 0.46
N LEU A 183 -15.44 -5.44 1.02
CA LEU A 183 -15.29 -4.55 2.17
C LEU A 183 -14.78 -5.31 3.41
N ALA A 184 -15.23 -6.53 3.65
CA ALA A 184 -14.71 -7.41 4.69
C ALA A 184 -13.21 -7.75 4.47
N ASN A 185 -12.81 -8.04 3.23
CA ASN A 185 -11.40 -8.30 2.90
C ASN A 185 -10.53 -7.04 3.06
N ILE A 186 -11.03 -5.85 2.69
CA ILE A 186 -10.35 -4.57 2.94
C ILE A 186 -10.09 -4.40 4.44
N ALA A 187 -11.08 -4.68 5.28
CA ALA A 187 -10.94 -4.57 6.72
C ALA A 187 -9.83 -5.47 7.31
N ILE A 188 -9.81 -6.74 6.90
CA ILE A 188 -8.81 -7.71 7.35
C ILE A 188 -7.41 -7.30 6.88
N SER A 189 -7.25 -6.95 5.59
CA SER A 189 -5.96 -6.51 5.05
C SER A 189 -5.47 -5.21 5.70
N SER A 190 -6.38 -4.27 6.01
CA SER A 190 -6.03 -3.02 6.69
C SER A 190 -5.58 -3.26 8.14
N ALA A 191 -6.18 -4.23 8.83
CA ALA A 191 -5.74 -4.65 10.17
C ALA A 191 -4.31 -5.24 10.15
N GLU A 192 -4.01 -6.09 9.17
CA GLU A 192 -2.66 -6.64 8.98
C GLU A 192 -1.64 -5.53 8.68
N SER A 193 -2.01 -4.59 7.80
CA SER A 193 -1.18 -3.43 7.45
C SER A 193 -0.91 -2.55 8.68
N PHE A 194 -1.92 -2.31 9.53
CA PHE A 194 -1.76 -1.57 10.78
C PHE A 194 -0.77 -2.25 11.73
N LYS A 195 -0.94 -3.56 11.95
CA LYS A 195 -0.05 -4.34 12.81
C LYS A 195 1.39 -4.31 12.31
N THR A 196 1.58 -4.44 11.00
CA THR A 196 2.90 -4.43 10.36
C THR A 196 3.60 -3.07 10.49
N LEU A 197 2.91 -1.99 10.14
CA LEU A 197 3.51 -0.66 10.04
C LEU A 197 3.55 0.06 11.39
N VAL A 198 2.44 0.06 12.12
CA VAL A 198 2.32 0.78 13.40
C VAL A 198 2.85 -0.07 14.56
N GLY A 199 2.66 -1.39 14.50
CA GLY A 199 3.16 -2.32 15.53
C GLY A 199 2.26 -2.40 16.77
N ALA A 200 1.03 -1.91 16.68
CA ALA A 200 0.03 -1.96 17.74
C ALA A 200 -1.13 -2.89 17.36
N GLU A 201 -1.99 -3.18 18.32
CA GLU A 201 -3.15 -4.05 18.10
C GLU A 201 -4.23 -3.32 17.29
N PRO A 202 -4.68 -3.85 16.14
CA PRO A 202 -5.69 -3.23 15.32
C PRO A 202 -7.08 -3.33 15.98
N LYS A 203 -7.78 -2.20 16.04
CA LYS A 203 -9.19 -2.08 16.44
C LYS A 203 -9.95 -1.52 15.26
N VAL A 204 -10.64 -2.39 14.53
CA VAL A 204 -11.22 -2.10 13.22
C VAL A 204 -12.66 -1.66 13.35
N ALA A 205 -12.98 -0.45 12.90
CA ALA A 205 -14.33 0.05 12.78
C ALA A 205 -14.82 0.04 11.33
N MET A 206 -15.93 -0.67 11.07
CA MET A 206 -16.65 -0.63 9.80
C MET A 206 -17.57 0.57 9.79
N LEU A 207 -17.21 1.61 9.03
CA LEU A 207 -17.87 2.92 9.09
C LEU A 207 -19.14 3.00 8.27
N SER A 208 -20.12 3.71 8.83
CA SER A 208 -21.40 4.04 8.20
C SER A 208 -21.94 5.35 8.81
N HIS A 209 -22.96 5.91 8.19
CA HIS A 209 -23.79 6.95 8.84
C HIS A 209 -24.75 6.37 9.90
N SER A 210 -24.77 5.05 10.09
CA SER A 210 -25.55 4.32 11.10
C SER A 210 -24.64 3.75 12.18
N THR A 211 -25.15 3.64 13.41
CA THR A 211 -24.56 2.89 14.50
C THR A 211 -25.58 1.90 15.05
N LYS A 212 -25.28 0.59 14.95
CA LYS A 212 -26.06 -0.51 15.51
C LYS A 212 -27.56 -0.42 15.18
N GLY A 213 -27.87 -0.20 13.91
CA GLY A 213 -29.25 -0.17 13.40
C GLY A 213 -29.96 1.17 13.57
N SER A 214 -29.24 2.28 13.84
CA SER A 214 -29.86 3.61 13.99
C SER A 214 -30.44 4.16 12.68
N ALA A 215 -30.03 3.64 11.50
CA ALA A 215 -30.59 3.95 10.21
C ALA A 215 -30.84 2.69 9.39
N LYS A 216 -31.68 2.79 8.34
CA LYS A 216 -31.97 1.71 7.38
C LYS A 216 -31.77 2.21 5.97
N HIS A 217 -30.82 1.62 5.28
CA HIS A 217 -30.51 1.91 3.87
C HIS A 217 -29.65 0.76 3.31
N ALA A 218 -29.68 0.56 1.99
CA ALA A 218 -28.86 -0.46 1.34
C ALA A 218 -27.36 -0.33 1.64
N ASP A 219 -26.85 0.90 1.76
CA ASP A 219 -25.44 1.16 2.12
C ASP A 219 -25.15 0.74 3.58
N VAL A 220 -26.12 0.89 4.48
CA VAL A 220 -26.00 0.39 5.87
C VAL A 220 -25.99 -1.14 5.86
N ASP A 221 -26.91 -1.77 5.14
CA ASP A 221 -27.02 -3.23 5.04
C ASP A 221 -25.73 -3.83 4.49
N LYS A 222 -25.09 -3.18 3.51
CA LYS A 222 -23.77 -3.55 2.98
C LYS A 222 -22.71 -3.61 4.09
N VAL A 223 -22.62 -2.58 4.91
CA VAL A 223 -21.62 -2.51 6.00
C VAL A 223 -21.92 -3.52 7.12
N VAL A 224 -23.19 -3.73 7.46
CA VAL A 224 -23.62 -4.76 8.42
C VAL A 224 -23.20 -6.15 7.94
N GLU A 225 -23.50 -6.47 6.67
CA GLU A 225 -23.12 -7.75 6.08
C GLU A 225 -21.59 -7.91 5.96
N ALA A 226 -20.86 -6.86 5.58
CA ALA A 226 -19.40 -6.87 5.57
C ALA A 226 -18.81 -7.12 6.97
N THR A 227 -19.40 -6.53 8.01
CA THR A 227 -19.00 -6.76 9.40
C THR A 227 -19.20 -8.21 9.81
N ARG A 228 -20.33 -8.82 9.44
CA ARG A 228 -20.62 -10.23 9.70
C ARG A 228 -19.60 -11.14 9.02
N ILE A 229 -19.35 -10.91 7.72
CA ILE A 229 -18.37 -11.69 6.94
C ILE A 229 -16.96 -11.55 7.51
N ALA A 230 -16.53 -10.34 7.85
CA ALA A 230 -15.20 -10.11 8.43
C ALA A 230 -15.00 -10.85 9.76
N LYS A 231 -16.03 -10.85 10.64
CA LYS A 231 -16.00 -11.62 11.90
C LYS A 231 -15.94 -13.13 11.70
N GLU A 232 -16.54 -13.64 10.62
CA GLU A 232 -16.46 -15.06 10.28
C GLU A 232 -15.09 -15.46 9.72
N LEU A 233 -14.52 -14.59 8.87
CA LEU A 233 -13.21 -14.84 8.25
C LEU A 233 -12.03 -14.65 9.22
N ALA A 234 -12.17 -13.73 10.18
CA ALA A 234 -11.15 -13.38 11.15
C ALA A 234 -11.75 -13.25 12.57
N PRO A 235 -12.14 -14.36 13.21
CA PRO A 235 -12.88 -14.34 14.49
C PRO A 235 -12.10 -13.74 15.67
N ASP A 236 -10.78 -13.75 15.60
CA ASP A 236 -9.90 -13.20 16.64
C ASP A 236 -9.60 -11.70 16.45
N LEU A 237 -9.99 -11.12 15.30
CA LEU A 237 -9.76 -9.71 15.02
C LEU A 237 -10.74 -8.84 15.85
N MET A 238 -10.20 -7.85 16.55
CA MET A 238 -11.03 -6.81 17.17
C MET A 238 -11.65 -5.94 16.07
N LEU A 239 -12.84 -6.33 15.63
CA LEU A 239 -13.60 -5.67 14.57
C LEU A 239 -15.05 -5.50 15.01
N ASP A 240 -15.58 -4.30 14.76
CA ASP A 240 -17.01 -4.02 15.00
C ASP A 240 -17.59 -3.03 13.99
N GLY A 241 -18.90 -3.04 13.87
CA GLY A 241 -19.70 -2.20 12.94
C GLY A 241 -21.15 -2.65 12.91
N GLU A 242 -22.01 -1.93 12.24
CA GLU A 242 -21.65 -0.64 11.62
C GLU A 242 -21.56 0.45 12.72
N LEU A 243 -20.63 1.37 12.53
CA LEU A 243 -20.39 2.48 13.48
C LEU A 243 -20.29 3.80 12.72
N GLN A 244 -20.90 4.85 13.28
CA GLN A 244 -20.58 6.22 12.88
C GLN A 244 -19.15 6.57 13.33
N LEU A 245 -18.50 7.50 12.63
CA LEU A 245 -17.12 7.88 12.92
C LEU A 245 -16.94 8.35 14.38
N ASP A 246 -17.83 9.20 14.87
CA ASP A 246 -17.80 9.69 16.25
C ASP A 246 -17.91 8.55 17.28
N ALA A 247 -18.81 7.58 17.03
CA ALA A 247 -18.95 6.40 17.87
C ALA A 247 -17.72 5.46 17.77
N ALA A 248 -17.02 5.45 16.64
CA ALA A 248 -15.84 4.62 16.47
C ALA A 248 -14.61 5.12 17.24
N ILE A 249 -14.41 6.46 17.33
CA ILE A 249 -13.15 7.04 17.83
C ILE A 249 -13.28 7.83 19.15
N VAL A 250 -14.48 8.25 19.55
CA VAL A 250 -14.69 9.04 20.79
C VAL A 250 -15.27 8.13 21.88
N PRO A 251 -14.54 7.90 22.99
CA PRO A 251 -14.92 6.91 24.03
C PRO A 251 -16.34 7.10 24.59
N GLU A 252 -16.72 8.32 24.98
CA GLU A 252 -18.04 8.61 25.58
C GLU A 252 -19.18 8.38 24.59
N ILE A 253 -18.95 8.66 23.29
CA ILE A 253 -19.93 8.44 22.23
C ILE A 253 -20.03 6.94 21.93
N GLY A 254 -18.88 6.24 21.88
CA GLY A 254 -18.82 4.80 21.69
C GLY A 254 -19.56 4.03 22.78
N GLU A 255 -19.33 4.38 24.04
CA GLU A 255 -20.04 3.77 25.19
C GLU A 255 -21.55 4.02 25.10
N SER A 256 -21.96 5.22 24.71
CA SER A 256 -23.39 5.59 24.60
C SER A 256 -24.10 4.91 23.44
N LYS A 257 -23.48 4.87 22.24
CA LYS A 257 -24.13 4.40 20.99
C LYS A 257 -23.92 2.90 20.72
N ALA A 258 -22.84 2.31 21.24
CA ALA A 258 -22.50 0.90 21.04
C ALA A 258 -21.97 0.26 22.34
N PRO A 259 -22.80 0.22 23.40
CA PRO A 259 -22.37 -0.28 24.70
C PRO A 259 -21.91 -1.73 24.63
N GLY A 260 -20.75 -2.02 25.26
CA GLY A 260 -20.13 -3.34 25.28
C GLY A 260 -19.28 -3.67 24.03
N SER A 261 -19.16 -2.77 23.05
CA SER A 261 -18.22 -2.93 21.95
C SER A 261 -16.78 -2.75 22.45
N LYS A 262 -15.88 -3.67 22.03
CA LYS A 262 -14.44 -3.56 22.33
C LYS A 262 -13.70 -2.61 21.40
N VAL A 263 -14.38 -2.10 20.37
CA VAL A 263 -13.82 -1.26 19.29
C VAL A 263 -14.35 0.17 19.39
N ALA A 264 -15.65 0.34 19.60
CA ALA A 264 -16.29 1.65 19.68
C ALA A 264 -15.58 2.55 20.70
N GLY A 265 -15.29 3.78 20.30
CA GLY A 265 -14.54 4.76 21.08
C GLY A 265 -13.01 4.61 21.04
N HIS A 266 -12.50 3.53 20.44
CA HIS A 266 -11.06 3.19 20.49
C HIS A 266 -10.51 2.71 19.15
N ALA A 267 -11.25 2.86 18.06
CA ALA A 267 -10.82 2.40 16.74
C ALA A 267 -9.56 3.13 16.26
N ASN A 268 -8.64 2.38 15.66
CA ASN A 268 -7.41 2.89 15.02
C ASN A 268 -7.29 2.44 13.55
N VAL A 269 -8.20 1.58 13.08
CA VAL A 269 -8.37 1.20 11.68
C VAL A 269 -9.80 1.53 11.28
N LEU A 270 -9.95 2.47 10.34
CA LEU A 270 -11.22 3.00 9.90
C LEU A 270 -11.51 2.53 8.47
N ILE A 271 -12.56 1.74 8.29
CA ILE A 271 -12.94 1.17 7.00
C ILE A 271 -14.13 1.95 6.44
N PHE A 272 -13.90 2.64 5.35
CA PHE A 272 -14.89 3.47 4.68
C PHE A 272 -15.77 2.64 3.75
N PRO A 273 -17.08 2.95 3.65
CA PRO A 273 -18.03 2.14 2.89
C PRO A 273 -17.81 2.20 1.36
N ASP A 274 -17.17 3.25 0.88
CA ASP A 274 -16.86 3.49 -0.52
C ASP A 274 -15.72 4.51 -0.68
N LEU A 275 -15.25 4.67 -1.93
CA LEU A 275 -14.12 5.56 -2.23
C LEU A 275 -14.44 7.03 -1.97
N ASP A 276 -15.67 7.48 -2.22
CA ASP A 276 -16.04 8.89 -2.00
C ASP A 276 -15.88 9.25 -0.53
N ALA A 277 -16.41 8.41 0.36
CA ALA A 277 -16.28 8.62 1.81
C ALA A 277 -14.81 8.57 2.26
N GLY A 278 -14.03 7.59 1.81
CA GLY A 278 -12.63 7.44 2.17
C GLY A 278 -11.74 8.54 1.61
N ASN A 279 -11.90 8.87 0.34
CA ASN A 279 -11.09 9.89 -0.34
C ASN A 279 -11.36 11.30 0.19
N ILE A 280 -12.63 11.65 0.40
CA ILE A 280 -13.01 12.91 1.03
C ILE A 280 -12.51 12.95 2.47
N GLY A 281 -12.70 11.85 3.22
CA GLY A 281 -12.32 11.74 4.64
C GLY A 281 -10.84 11.99 4.88
N TYR A 282 -9.96 11.30 4.15
CA TYR A 282 -8.52 11.51 4.37
C TYR A 282 -8.06 12.92 3.99
N LYS A 283 -8.62 13.49 2.90
CA LYS A 283 -8.29 14.86 2.49
C LYS A 283 -8.78 15.90 3.50
N LEU A 284 -9.96 15.71 4.10
CA LEU A 284 -10.45 16.56 5.17
C LEU A 284 -9.50 16.55 6.37
N ALA A 285 -9.08 15.35 6.83
CA ALA A 285 -8.14 15.23 7.93
C ALA A 285 -6.77 15.87 7.57
N GLN A 286 -6.25 15.58 6.37
CA GLN A 286 -4.99 16.14 5.90
C GLN A 286 -5.01 17.66 5.84
N ARG A 287 -6.06 18.26 5.29
CA ARG A 287 -6.10 19.72 5.03
C ARG A 287 -6.61 20.53 6.21
N LEU A 288 -7.58 20.03 6.98
CA LEU A 288 -8.20 20.76 8.08
C LEU A 288 -7.52 20.48 9.43
N ALA A 289 -7.05 19.26 9.65
CA ALA A 289 -6.37 18.88 10.88
C ALA A 289 -4.83 18.86 10.75
N ASN A 290 -4.28 19.25 9.61
CA ASN A 290 -2.84 19.17 9.31
C ASN A 290 -2.26 17.76 9.52
N ALA A 291 -3.06 16.72 9.26
CA ALA A 291 -2.59 15.36 9.36
C ALA A 291 -1.57 15.06 8.25
N GLU A 292 -0.54 14.31 8.60
CA GLU A 292 0.30 13.65 7.62
C GLU A 292 -0.47 12.48 7.01
N ALA A 293 -0.39 12.30 5.70
CA ALA A 293 -1.09 11.23 4.96
C ALA A 293 -0.08 10.47 4.11
N TYR A 294 0.31 9.29 4.56
CA TYR A 294 1.22 8.41 3.84
C TYR A 294 0.41 7.42 3.00
N GLY A 295 0.45 7.59 1.69
CA GLY A 295 -0.31 6.76 0.76
C GLY A 295 -0.61 7.45 -0.58
N PRO A 296 -1.40 6.79 -1.47
CA PRO A 296 -2.00 5.47 -1.19
C PRO A 296 -0.95 4.37 -1.10
N LEU A 297 -1.13 3.45 -0.14
CA LEU A 297 -0.31 2.27 0.02
C LEU A 297 -1.12 1.05 -0.41
N THR A 298 -0.50 0.17 -1.18
CA THR A 298 -1.19 -0.99 -1.73
C THR A 298 -1.14 -2.17 -0.76
N GLN A 299 -2.25 -2.89 -0.66
CA GLN A 299 -2.37 -4.12 0.12
C GLN A 299 -3.11 -5.22 -0.65
N GLY A 300 -2.86 -6.47 -0.27
CA GLY A 300 -3.49 -7.62 -0.93
C GLY A 300 -2.71 -8.18 -2.13
N ILE A 301 -1.64 -7.56 -2.60
CA ILE A 301 -0.71 -8.14 -3.59
C ILE A 301 0.22 -9.13 -2.87
N ALA A 302 0.58 -10.21 -3.57
CA ALA A 302 1.42 -11.27 -3.00
C ALA A 302 2.85 -10.84 -2.63
N LYS A 303 3.32 -9.69 -3.11
CA LYS A 303 4.60 -9.07 -2.78
C LYS A 303 4.43 -7.56 -2.63
N PRO A 304 5.26 -6.88 -1.82
CA PRO A 304 5.17 -5.45 -1.60
C PRO A 304 5.40 -4.64 -2.87
N VAL A 305 4.37 -4.01 -3.37
CA VAL A 305 4.43 -3.04 -4.46
C VAL A 305 3.51 -1.90 -4.10
N ASN A 306 4.04 -0.68 -4.10
CA ASN A 306 3.26 0.51 -3.80
C ASN A 306 3.15 1.43 -5.01
N ASP A 307 1.93 1.98 -5.20
CA ASP A 307 1.57 2.91 -6.26
C ASP A 307 1.46 4.32 -5.69
N LEU A 308 2.32 5.21 -6.19
CA LEU A 308 2.38 6.61 -5.78
C LEU A 308 1.30 7.44 -6.48
N SER A 309 0.94 8.56 -5.89
CA SER A 309 0.23 9.61 -6.61
C SER A 309 1.17 10.31 -7.60
N ARG A 310 0.72 10.65 -8.80
CA ARG A 310 1.47 11.47 -9.76
C ARG A 310 1.85 12.86 -9.21
N GLY A 311 1.15 13.32 -8.20
CA GLY A 311 1.46 14.55 -7.49
C GLY A 311 2.39 14.39 -6.29
N CYS A 312 3.03 13.22 -6.11
CA CYS A 312 3.96 12.98 -5.01
C CYS A 312 5.23 13.85 -5.13
N SER A 313 5.86 14.09 -4.02
CA SER A 313 7.21 14.68 -3.91
C SER A 313 8.28 13.58 -3.86
N ALA A 314 9.54 13.95 -3.99
CA ALA A 314 10.67 13.03 -3.76
C ALA A 314 10.67 12.48 -2.32
N ALA A 315 10.28 13.30 -1.34
CA ALA A 315 10.15 12.86 0.05
C ALA A 315 9.03 11.82 0.24
N ASP A 316 7.93 11.90 -0.53
CA ASP A 316 6.89 10.87 -0.53
C ASP A 316 7.42 9.55 -1.10
N ILE A 317 8.19 9.60 -2.19
CA ILE A 317 8.83 8.41 -2.78
C ILE A 317 9.77 7.76 -1.75
N GLU A 318 10.64 8.53 -1.12
CA GLU A 318 11.57 8.08 -0.08
C GLU A 318 10.83 7.40 1.09
N GLY A 319 9.76 8.04 1.59
CA GLY A 319 8.93 7.50 2.66
C GLY A 319 8.26 6.19 2.27
N VAL A 320 7.71 6.10 1.06
CA VAL A 320 7.07 4.88 0.56
C VAL A 320 8.09 3.76 0.30
N VAL A 321 9.32 4.08 -0.09
CA VAL A 321 10.41 3.09 -0.17
C VAL A 321 10.69 2.48 1.20
N ALA A 322 10.79 3.28 2.25
CA ALA A 322 10.99 2.78 3.62
C ALA A 322 9.80 1.93 4.09
N ILE A 323 8.57 2.35 3.81
CA ILE A 323 7.35 1.57 4.10
C ILE A 323 7.37 0.23 3.36
N THR A 324 7.71 0.23 2.07
CA THR A 324 7.80 -0.98 1.24
C THR A 324 8.85 -1.95 1.79
N ALA A 325 9.98 -1.43 2.26
CA ALA A 325 11.01 -2.23 2.92
C ALA A 325 10.49 -2.90 4.21
N VAL A 326 9.73 -2.18 5.04
CA VAL A 326 9.12 -2.74 6.26
C VAL A 326 8.04 -3.78 5.91
N GLN A 327 7.25 -3.56 4.87
CA GLN A 327 6.29 -4.56 4.37
C GLN A 327 7.02 -5.84 3.91
N ALA A 328 8.15 -5.71 3.21
CA ALA A 328 8.95 -6.85 2.76
C ALA A 328 9.60 -7.62 3.93
N GLN A 329 10.05 -6.92 4.98
CA GLN A 329 10.56 -7.57 6.19
C GLN A 329 9.49 -8.43 6.88
N ALA A 330 8.25 -7.95 6.92
CA ALA A 330 7.15 -8.68 7.55
C ALA A 330 6.79 -9.98 6.81
N GLU A 331 6.99 -10.05 5.50
CA GLU A 331 6.74 -11.27 4.71
C GLU A 331 7.73 -12.40 4.99
N GLU A 332 8.95 -12.10 5.41
CA GLU A 332 9.94 -13.12 5.78
C GLU A 332 9.63 -13.81 7.12
N ASN A 333 8.81 -13.15 7.95
CA ASN A 333 8.47 -13.63 9.30
C ASN A 333 7.13 -14.41 9.35
N ASN A 334 6.44 -14.52 8.21
CA ASN A 334 5.17 -15.25 8.03
C ASN A 334 5.38 -16.51 7.16
#